data_3422c1047c055e6f4369fb4e66cfd7d0
#
_entry.id   3422c1047c055e6f4369fb4e66cfd7d0
#
_cell.length_a   1.000
_cell.length_b   1.000
_cell.length_c   1.000
_cell.angle_alpha   90.00
_cell.angle_beta   90.00
_cell.angle_gamma   90.00
#
_symmetry.space_group_name_H-M   'P 1'
#
loop_
_entity.id
_entity.type
_entity.pdbx_description
1 polymer ?
#
loop_
_entity_poly.entity_id
_entity_poly.type
_entity_poly.pdbx_seq_one_letter_code
_entity_poly.pdbx_strand_id
1 'polypeptide(L)'
;MENDLMMKLKSSVNFLLVLLCFIFSDQLTRSENPNAAANLADGLASIAQEDRNPVYSICVIKDGVTETRYFQPSTRCHNCYSIAKLFTVTAIGILEDRGLLSTDEKIYPLFQDIFPEGFDSKWQDVRICDVITHKIGFEKGFLDIDVEDMRSWKNNDFLDLVLSHPIKYAPGTKYVYSDAAFYLASRIVTEKTGEKLDDFLIREIANPLKFSEFAFSKCPMGYPMGATGLYLSTEDVAKLGKLYLQDGEWEGKQLLSKKFIKNAFDNQFELYRMNGAEDAFYKGGMNGQFLYMNRKTGTSCAIHSFRCDLDKLKRFLSEHDI
;
A
#
# COMPACT_ATOMS: atom_id res chain seq x y z
N MET A 1 -12.95 -51.98 -28.96
CA MET A 1 -12.59 -51.36 -27.65
C MET A 1 -11.24 -50.65 -27.69
N GLU A 2 -10.17 -51.22 -28.22
CA GLU A 2 -8.84 -50.57 -28.27
C GLU A 2 -8.78 -49.33 -29.17
N ASN A 3 -9.48 -49.32 -30.31
CA ASN A 3 -9.49 -48.12 -31.19
C ASN A 3 -10.20 -46.92 -30.65
N ASP A 4 -11.19 -47.09 -29.77
CA ASP A 4 -11.95 -46.00 -29.14
C ASP A 4 -11.16 -45.34 -27.99
N LEU A 5 -10.34 -46.14 -27.30
CA LEU A 5 -9.44 -45.70 -26.25
C LEU A 5 -8.28 -44.87 -26.82
N MET A 6 -7.72 -45.31 -27.95
CA MET A 6 -6.65 -44.60 -28.68
C MET A 6 -7.13 -43.25 -29.26
N MET A 7 -8.36 -43.15 -29.76
CA MET A 7 -8.94 -41.90 -30.22
C MET A 7 -9.19 -40.91 -29.09
N LYS A 8 -9.66 -41.37 -27.93
CA LYS A 8 -9.86 -40.52 -26.74
C LYS A 8 -8.54 -40.03 -26.16
N LEU A 9 -7.47 -40.85 -26.13
CA LEU A 9 -6.15 -40.45 -25.71
C LEU A 9 -5.54 -39.37 -26.66
N LYS A 10 -5.66 -39.54 -27.99
CA LYS A 10 -5.16 -38.56 -28.98
C LYS A 10 -5.92 -37.22 -28.86
N SER A 11 -7.22 -37.21 -28.59
CA SER A 11 -8.03 -36.02 -28.38
C SER A 11 -7.61 -35.29 -27.10
N SER A 12 -7.34 -36.00 -26.01
CA SER A 12 -6.91 -35.42 -24.74
C SER A 12 -5.49 -34.84 -24.80
N VAL A 13 -4.57 -35.49 -25.52
CA VAL A 13 -3.19 -34.99 -25.72
C VAL A 13 -3.18 -33.76 -26.60
N ASN A 14 -4.00 -33.71 -27.67
CA ASN A 14 -4.13 -32.54 -28.50
C ASN A 14 -4.78 -31.36 -27.76
N PHE A 15 -5.75 -31.61 -26.88
CA PHE A 15 -6.37 -30.58 -26.05
C PHE A 15 -5.38 -30.02 -25.03
N LEU A 16 -4.55 -30.87 -24.42
CA LEU A 16 -3.50 -30.45 -23.49
C LEU A 16 -2.39 -29.64 -24.17
N LEU A 17 -2.00 -30.04 -25.40
CA LEU A 17 -1.02 -29.29 -26.21
C LEU A 17 -1.55 -27.93 -26.65
N VAL A 18 -2.83 -27.84 -27.03
CA VAL A 18 -3.46 -26.56 -27.37
C VAL A 18 -3.59 -25.65 -26.13
N LEU A 19 -3.94 -26.21 -24.98
CA LEU A 19 -3.99 -25.45 -23.71
C LEU A 19 -2.59 -24.96 -23.29
N LEU A 20 -1.56 -25.80 -23.42
CA LEU A 20 -0.17 -25.41 -23.19
C LEU A 20 0.31 -24.33 -24.17
N CYS A 21 -0.07 -24.43 -25.46
CA CYS A 21 0.24 -23.37 -26.43
C CYS A 21 -0.48 -22.04 -26.11
N PHE A 22 -1.71 -22.05 -25.60
CA PHE A 22 -2.38 -20.83 -25.15
C PHE A 22 -1.76 -20.24 -23.88
N ILE A 23 -1.35 -21.07 -22.92
CA ILE A 23 -0.66 -20.62 -21.71
C ILE A 23 0.74 -20.07 -22.04
N PHE A 24 1.45 -20.66 -22.99
CA PHE A 24 2.75 -20.17 -23.44
C PHE A 24 2.65 -18.97 -24.42
N SER A 25 1.54 -18.81 -25.17
CA SER A 25 1.38 -17.68 -26.08
C SER A 25 1.07 -16.37 -25.36
N ASP A 26 0.37 -16.42 -24.22
CA ASP A 26 0.15 -15.23 -23.38
C ASP A 26 1.41 -14.75 -22.64
N GLN A 27 2.41 -15.64 -22.47
CA GLN A 27 3.72 -15.25 -21.93
C GLN A 27 4.71 -14.76 -23.01
N LEU A 28 4.44 -15.03 -24.30
CA LEU A 28 5.39 -14.78 -25.40
C LEU A 28 5.16 -13.47 -26.16
N THR A 29 4.23 -12.60 -25.75
CA THR A 29 3.94 -11.33 -26.48
C THR A 29 4.21 -10.05 -25.69
N ARG A 30 4.82 -10.11 -24.51
CA ARG A 30 5.50 -8.92 -23.99
C ARG A 30 6.86 -8.82 -24.65
N SER A 31 7.01 -7.97 -25.65
CA SER A 31 8.32 -7.54 -26.14
C SER A 31 9.03 -6.87 -24.96
N GLU A 32 9.83 -7.63 -24.24
CA GLU A 32 10.67 -7.10 -23.16
C GLU A 32 11.63 -6.10 -23.79
N ASN A 33 11.35 -4.81 -23.61
CA ASN A 33 12.31 -3.77 -23.92
C ASN A 33 13.25 -3.67 -22.72
N PRO A 34 14.49 -4.19 -22.78
CA PRO A 34 15.40 -4.20 -21.64
C PRO A 34 15.74 -2.81 -21.12
N ASN A 35 15.44 -1.77 -21.89
CA ASN A 35 15.66 -0.37 -21.54
C ASN A 35 14.39 0.34 -21.01
N ALA A 36 13.25 -0.33 -20.93
CA ALA A 36 11.98 0.32 -20.59
C ALA A 36 12.00 0.96 -19.18
N ALA A 37 12.54 0.26 -18.18
CA ALA A 37 12.70 0.79 -16.83
C ALA A 37 13.66 2.00 -16.81
N ALA A 38 14.80 1.89 -17.51
CA ALA A 38 15.80 2.96 -17.60
C ALA A 38 15.23 4.20 -18.31
N ASN A 39 14.53 4.02 -19.42
CA ASN A 39 13.93 5.12 -20.17
C ASN A 39 12.89 5.89 -19.33
N LEU A 40 12.05 5.19 -18.58
CA LEU A 40 11.10 5.83 -17.66
C LEU A 40 11.82 6.55 -16.51
N ALA A 41 12.83 5.93 -15.93
CA ALA A 41 13.61 6.54 -14.86
C ALA A 41 14.34 7.81 -15.32
N ASP A 42 14.93 7.79 -16.51
CA ASP A 42 15.64 8.93 -17.10
C ASP A 42 14.69 10.06 -17.50
N GLY A 43 13.52 9.74 -18.05
CA GLY A 43 12.49 10.74 -18.35
C GLY A 43 11.96 11.43 -17.10
N LEU A 44 11.65 10.67 -16.04
CA LEU A 44 11.25 11.22 -14.73
C LEU A 44 12.37 12.06 -14.11
N ALA A 45 13.63 11.61 -14.25
CA ALA A 45 14.79 12.34 -13.76
C ALA A 45 14.97 13.69 -14.46
N SER A 46 14.75 13.74 -15.77
CA SER A 46 14.80 14.97 -16.56
C SER A 46 13.80 16.00 -16.06
N ILE A 47 12.53 15.57 -15.85
CA ILE A 47 11.48 16.45 -15.30
C ILE A 47 11.82 16.93 -13.89
N ALA A 48 12.33 16.04 -13.06
CA ALA A 48 12.72 16.38 -11.69
C ALA A 48 13.81 17.45 -11.64
N GLN A 49 14.77 17.42 -12.59
CA GLN A 49 15.84 18.41 -12.70
C GLN A 49 15.35 19.77 -13.23
N GLU A 50 14.39 19.76 -14.17
CA GLU A 50 13.83 21.00 -14.73
C GLU A 50 13.09 21.83 -13.71
N ASP A 51 12.35 21.21 -12.80
CA ASP A 51 11.50 21.91 -11.84
C ASP A 51 12.24 22.55 -10.67
N ARG A 52 13.55 22.37 -10.56
CA ARG A 52 14.36 22.80 -9.40
C ARG A 52 13.82 22.34 -8.04
N ASN A 53 12.95 21.33 -8.05
CA ASN A 53 12.42 20.73 -6.84
C ASN A 53 13.38 19.64 -6.35
N PRO A 54 13.68 19.57 -5.06
CA PRO A 54 14.57 18.55 -4.55
C PRO A 54 13.90 17.18 -4.60
N VAL A 55 14.14 16.44 -5.67
CA VAL A 55 13.90 15.01 -5.74
C VAL A 55 15.14 14.33 -5.16
N TYR A 56 14.95 13.43 -4.21
CA TYR A 56 16.05 12.68 -3.59
C TYR A 56 16.41 11.48 -4.42
N SER A 57 15.41 10.70 -4.83
CA SER A 57 15.59 9.51 -5.65
C SER A 57 14.29 9.09 -6.35
N ILE A 58 14.47 8.38 -7.46
CA ILE A 58 13.42 7.75 -8.26
C ILE A 58 13.81 6.29 -8.47
N CYS A 59 12.89 5.37 -8.20
CA CYS A 59 13.06 3.95 -8.52
C CYS A 59 11.93 3.48 -9.43
N VAL A 60 12.28 2.80 -10.52
CA VAL A 60 11.34 2.17 -11.44
C VAL A 60 11.63 0.67 -11.49
N ILE A 61 10.60 -0.13 -11.28
CA ILE A 61 10.62 -1.58 -11.48
C ILE A 61 9.67 -1.91 -12.62
N LYS A 62 10.21 -2.39 -13.74
CA LYS A 62 9.45 -2.77 -14.94
C LYS A 62 10.15 -3.94 -15.63
N ASP A 63 9.38 -4.93 -16.13
CA ASP A 63 9.87 -6.08 -16.87
C ASP A 63 11.03 -6.83 -16.17
N GLY A 64 10.95 -6.96 -14.84
CA GLY A 64 11.98 -7.62 -14.02
C GLY A 64 13.25 -6.79 -13.76
N VAL A 65 13.35 -5.60 -14.36
CA VAL A 65 14.49 -4.68 -14.21
C VAL A 65 14.16 -3.63 -13.16
N THR A 66 15.12 -3.34 -12.29
CA THR A 66 15.04 -2.26 -11.30
C THR A 66 16.07 -1.19 -11.65
N GLU A 67 15.60 0.03 -11.84
CA GLU A 67 16.43 1.20 -12.15
C GLU A 67 16.21 2.29 -11.13
N THR A 68 17.29 2.75 -10.50
CA THR A 68 17.23 3.84 -9.52
C THR A 68 18.11 5.01 -9.96
N ARG A 69 17.60 6.23 -9.73
CA ARG A 69 18.33 7.48 -9.92
C ARG A 69 18.38 8.23 -8.60
N TYR A 70 19.57 8.55 -8.13
CA TYR A 70 19.81 9.35 -6.93
C TYR A 70 20.29 10.74 -7.33
N PHE A 71 19.69 11.78 -6.74
CA PHE A 71 20.00 13.17 -7.07
C PHE A 71 20.74 13.87 -5.95
N GLN A 72 20.66 13.32 -4.76
CA GLN A 72 21.33 13.89 -3.59
C GLN A 72 22.12 12.83 -2.84
N PRO A 73 23.32 13.16 -2.32
CA PRO A 73 24.16 12.23 -1.56
C PRO A 73 23.67 12.00 -0.12
N SER A 74 22.39 12.26 0.14
CA SER A 74 21.77 12.11 1.47
C SER A 74 21.50 10.66 1.83
N THR A 75 20.91 10.45 2.99
CA THR A 75 20.44 9.16 3.45
C THR A 75 19.50 8.52 2.42
N ARG A 76 19.61 7.21 2.22
CA ARG A 76 18.72 6.47 1.31
C ARG A 76 17.28 6.40 1.83
N CYS A 77 17.10 6.46 3.14
CA CYS A 77 15.81 6.42 3.81
C CYS A 77 15.19 7.78 4.00
N HIS A 78 13.95 7.92 3.59
CA HIS A 78 13.15 9.12 3.79
C HIS A 78 11.80 8.77 4.41
N ASN A 79 11.20 9.74 5.12
CA ASN A 79 9.83 9.59 5.60
C ASN A 79 8.89 9.43 4.40
N CYS A 80 8.20 8.29 4.35
CA CYS A 80 7.21 7.99 3.31
C CYS A 80 5.89 8.75 3.52
N TYR A 81 5.73 9.43 4.67
CA TYR A 81 4.48 10.08 5.06
C TYR A 81 3.29 9.14 4.84
N SER A 82 2.24 9.62 4.23
CA SER A 82 0.99 8.86 4.05
C SER A 82 1.10 7.60 3.18
N ILE A 83 2.23 7.32 2.54
CA ILE A 83 2.47 6.00 1.92
C ILE A 83 2.48 4.90 3.00
N ALA A 84 2.85 5.23 4.23
CA ALA A 84 2.78 4.33 5.39
C ALA A 84 1.41 3.66 5.54
N LYS A 85 0.32 4.36 5.18
CA LYS A 85 -1.04 3.82 5.26
C LYS A 85 -1.24 2.57 4.41
N LEU A 86 -0.61 2.51 3.23
CA LEU A 86 -0.69 1.32 2.38
C LEU A 86 0.02 0.11 3.03
N PHE A 87 1.11 0.33 3.76
CA PHE A 87 1.76 -0.72 4.54
C PHE A 87 0.85 -1.23 5.67
N THR A 88 0.14 -0.32 6.34
CA THR A 88 -0.83 -0.69 7.37
C THR A 88 -2.01 -1.47 6.78
N VAL A 89 -2.53 -1.06 5.61
CA VAL A 89 -3.52 -1.84 4.84
C VAL A 89 -3.00 -3.22 4.49
N THR A 90 -1.74 -3.33 4.09
CA THR A 90 -1.09 -4.62 3.78
C THR A 90 -1.08 -5.54 5.01
N ALA A 91 -0.77 -5.01 6.20
CA ALA A 91 -0.82 -5.78 7.44
C ALA A 91 -2.24 -6.29 7.74
N ILE A 92 -3.26 -5.45 7.58
CA ILE A 92 -4.69 -5.83 7.73
C ILE A 92 -5.04 -6.95 6.73
N GLY A 93 -4.59 -6.83 5.47
CA GLY A 93 -4.83 -7.85 4.45
C GLY A 93 -4.22 -9.20 4.78
N ILE A 94 -2.99 -9.22 5.29
CA ILE A 94 -2.34 -10.47 5.73
C ILE A 94 -3.12 -11.12 6.88
N LEU A 95 -3.66 -10.32 7.81
CA LEU A 95 -4.46 -10.85 8.90
C LEU A 95 -5.82 -11.40 8.40
N GLU A 96 -6.45 -10.73 7.43
CA GLU A 96 -7.69 -11.23 6.79
C GLU A 96 -7.43 -12.54 6.06
N ASP A 97 -6.35 -12.64 5.29
CA ASP A 97 -5.97 -13.87 4.58
C ASP A 97 -5.67 -15.05 5.50
N ARG A 98 -5.24 -14.77 6.73
CA ARG A 98 -5.01 -15.79 7.77
C ARG A 98 -6.27 -16.11 8.58
N GLY A 99 -7.38 -15.45 8.31
CA GLY A 99 -8.63 -15.61 9.08
C GLY A 99 -8.54 -15.09 10.51
N LEU A 100 -7.57 -14.23 10.84
CA LEU A 100 -7.41 -13.63 12.17
C LEU A 100 -8.34 -12.44 12.37
N LEU A 101 -8.80 -11.82 11.29
CA LEU A 101 -9.83 -10.79 11.28
C LEU A 101 -10.65 -10.86 10.00
N SER A 102 -11.77 -10.13 9.96
CA SER A 102 -12.47 -9.76 8.73
C SER A 102 -12.54 -8.24 8.65
N THR A 103 -12.37 -7.68 7.45
CA THR A 103 -12.56 -6.23 7.25
C THR A 103 -13.98 -5.76 7.57
N ASP A 104 -14.98 -6.67 7.57
CA ASP A 104 -16.35 -6.40 8.03
C ASP A 104 -16.55 -6.52 9.54
N GLU A 105 -15.54 -6.98 10.29
CA GLU A 105 -15.60 -7.11 11.75
C GLU A 105 -15.69 -5.74 12.42
N LYS A 106 -16.54 -5.65 13.45
CA LYS A 106 -16.66 -4.45 14.27
C LYS A 106 -15.46 -4.30 15.21
N ILE A 107 -14.97 -3.08 15.36
CA ILE A 107 -13.79 -2.80 16.22
C ILE A 107 -14.12 -2.77 17.70
N TYR A 108 -15.38 -2.50 18.07
CA TYR A 108 -15.78 -2.34 19.47
C TYR A 108 -15.39 -3.54 20.37
N PRO A 109 -15.62 -4.80 19.96
CA PRO A 109 -15.22 -5.96 20.78
C PRO A 109 -13.71 -6.06 21.04
N LEU A 110 -12.88 -5.49 20.18
CA LEU A 110 -11.41 -5.52 20.32
C LEU A 110 -10.92 -4.57 21.40
N PHE A 111 -11.67 -3.51 21.67
CA PHE A 111 -11.27 -2.41 22.56
C PHE A 111 -12.30 -2.11 23.66
N GLN A 112 -13.25 -3.02 23.90
CA GLN A 112 -14.37 -2.76 24.83
C GLN A 112 -13.93 -2.36 26.23
N ASP A 113 -12.80 -2.90 26.70
CA ASP A 113 -12.26 -2.61 28.04
C ASP A 113 -11.41 -1.32 28.09
N ILE A 114 -11.18 -0.70 26.92
CA ILE A 114 -10.37 0.52 26.76
C ILE A 114 -11.25 1.74 26.49
N PHE A 115 -12.46 1.55 25.94
CA PHE A 115 -13.36 2.67 25.68
C PHE A 115 -13.64 3.46 26.97
N PRO A 116 -13.54 4.81 26.95
CA PRO A 116 -13.83 5.63 28.12
C PRO A 116 -15.32 5.57 28.50
N GLU A 117 -15.62 5.83 29.78
CA GLU A 117 -17.00 5.95 30.19
C GLU A 117 -17.72 7.08 29.40
N GLY A 118 -18.92 6.79 28.89
CA GLY A 118 -19.71 7.74 28.12
C GLY A 118 -19.22 7.96 26.66
N PHE A 119 -18.45 7.04 26.11
CA PHE A 119 -18.05 7.08 24.71
C PHE A 119 -19.26 7.18 23.74
N ASP A 120 -19.06 7.73 22.56
CA ASP A 120 -20.13 7.81 21.55
C ASP A 120 -20.54 6.41 21.08
N SER A 121 -21.82 6.05 21.27
CA SER A 121 -22.34 4.71 20.97
C SER A 121 -22.17 4.28 19.50
N LYS A 122 -21.98 5.22 18.56
CA LYS A 122 -21.71 4.92 17.16
C LYS A 122 -20.41 4.15 16.95
N TRP A 123 -19.47 4.19 17.90
CA TRP A 123 -18.29 3.35 17.88
C TRP A 123 -18.61 1.84 17.82
N GLN A 124 -19.76 1.42 18.34
CA GLN A 124 -20.21 0.04 18.29
C GLN A 124 -20.55 -0.44 16.88
N ASP A 125 -20.70 0.48 15.92
CA ASP A 125 -21.02 0.17 14.52
C ASP A 125 -19.84 0.34 13.58
N VAL A 126 -18.70 0.88 14.04
CA VAL A 126 -17.49 1.04 13.23
C VAL A 126 -16.87 -0.33 12.91
N ARG A 127 -16.62 -0.58 11.64
CA ARG A 127 -15.95 -1.79 11.13
C ARG A 127 -14.51 -1.48 10.74
N ILE A 128 -13.69 -2.53 10.61
CA ILE A 128 -12.30 -2.40 10.16
C ILE A 128 -12.22 -1.77 8.76
N CYS A 129 -13.14 -2.11 7.84
CA CYS A 129 -13.22 -1.46 6.53
C CYS A 129 -13.51 0.05 6.63
N ASP A 130 -14.29 0.49 7.62
CA ASP A 130 -14.55 1.92 7.83
C ASP A 130 -13.28 2.64 8.31
N VAL A 131 -12.43 1.95 9.08
CA VAL A 131 -11.14 2.46 9.55
C VAL A 131 -10.18 2.67 8.37
N ILE A 132 -9.93 1.63 7.56
CA ILE A 132 -8.96 1.66 6.46
C ILE A 132 -9.44 2.44 5.23
N THR A 133 -10.72 2.86 5.20
CA THR A 133 -11.29 3.71 4.13
C THR A 133 -11.63 5.11 4.60
N HIS A 134 -11.16 5.53 5.79
CA HIS A 134 -11.43 6.85 6.37
C HIS A 134 -12.92 7.18 6.54
N LYS A 135 -13.73 6.17 6.86
CA LYS A 135 -15.20 6.32 7.03
C LYS A 135 -15.68 6.03 8.45
N ILE A 136 -14.83 6.21 9.44
CA ILE A 136 -15.23 6.07 10.87
C ILE A 136 -16.40 6.98 11.21
N GLY A 137 -16.47 8.16 10.58
CA GLY A 137 -17.52 9.14 10.82
C GLY A 137 -17.06 10.37 11.62
N PHE A 138 -15.76 10.63 11.70
CA PHE A 138 -15.21 11.85 12.29
C PHE A 138 -15.71 13.12 11.58
N GLU A 139 -15.79 14.24 12.30
CA GLU A 139 -16.12 15.53 11.70
C GLU A 139 -14.98 16.08 10.87
N LYS A 140 -13.74 15.93 11.34
CA LYS A 140 -12.48 16.31 10.70
C LYS A 140 -11.38 15.34 11.05
N GLY A 141 -10.30 15.31 10.26
CA GLY A 141 -9.08 14.56 10.58
C GLY A 141 -8.36 15.14 11.78
N PHE A 142 -7.62 14.30 12.48
CA PHE A 142 -6.77 14.64 13.60
C PHE A 142 -5.69 13.58 13.83
N LEU A 143 -4.83 13.82 14.82
CA LEU A 143 -3.67 13.00 15.18
C LEU A 143 -2.60 12.99 14.08
N ASP A 144 -2.47 14.08 13.35
CA ASP A 144 -1.45 14.27 12.32
C ASP A 144 -0.16 14.82 12.93
N ILE A 145 0.79 13.93 13.24
CA ILE A 145 2.08 14.31 13.86
C ILE A 145 2.98 15.13 12.93
N ASP A 146 2.67 15.19 11.64
CA ASP A 146 3.47 15.94 10.66
C ASP A 146 3.12 17.44 10.65
N VAL A 147 1.93 17.81 11.17
CA VAL A 147 1.45 19.20 11.15
C VAL A 147 0.86 19.69 12.47
N GLU A 148 0.39 18.80 13.35
CA GLU A 148 -0.19 19.19 14.63
C GLU A 148 0.89 19.32 15.72
N ASP A 149 0.69 20.25 16.66
CA ASP A 149 1.55 20.32 17.84
C ASP A 149 1.20 19.23 18.85
N MET A 150 1.96 18.14 18.86
CA MET A 150 1.76 17.00 19.78
C MET A 150 1.79 17.40 21.25
N ARG A 151 2.40 18.53 21.62
CA ARG A 151 2.41 19.03 23.01
C ARG A 151 1.03 19.50 23.46
N SER A 152 0.14 19.78 22.51
CA SER A 152 -1.28 20.10 22.81
C SER A 152 -2.09 18.87 23.20
N TRP A 153 -1.62 17.68 22.90
CA TRP A 153 -2.30 16.43 23.21
C TRP A 153 -2.09 16.05 24.67
N LYS A 154 -3.18 15.95 25.42
CA LYS A 154 -3.15 15.76 26.87
C LYS A 154 -2.92 14.33 27.32
N ASN A 155 -2.86 13.37 26.39
CA ASN A 155 -2.71 11.96 26.71
C ASN A 155 -1.50 11.37 25.95
N ASN A 156 -0.73 10.54 26.63
CA ASN A 156 0.37 9.79 26.04
C ASN A 156 -0.10 8.54 25.31
N ASP A 157 -1.28 8.00 25.65
CA ASP A 157 -1.92 6.95 24.88
C ASP A 157 -2.82 7.57 23.81
N PHE A 158 -2.36 7.51 22.58
CA PHE A 158 -3.10 8.03 21.43
C PHE A 158 -4.36 7.20 21.12
N LEU A 159 -4.46 5.96 21.63
CA LEU A 159 -5.67 5.17 21.48
C LEU A 159 -6.82 5.78 22.29
N ASP A 160 -6.55 6.24 23.49
CA ASP A 160 -7.55 6.97 24.29
C ASP A 160 -8.04 8.23 23.58
N LEU A 161 -7.12 8.98 22.94
CA LEU A 161 -7.49 10.16 22.17
C LEU A 161 -8.41 9.81 20.99
N VAL A 162 -8.16 8.68 20.33
CA VAL A 162 -8.98 8.21 19.20
C VAL A 162 -10.34 7.73 19.70
N LEU A 163 -10.39 6.83 20.69
CA LEU A 163 -11.63 6.18 21.15
C LEU A 163 -12.55 7.14 21.92
N SER A 164 -12.00 8.19 22.53
CA SER A 164 -12.79 9.27 23.18
C SER A 164 -13.34 10.29 22.18
N HIS A 165 -12.88 10.27 20.90
CA HIS A 165 -13.31 11.27 19.93
C HIS A 165 -14.75 11.00 19.48
N PRO A 166 -15.63 12.04 19.43
CA PRO A 166 -17.03 11.86 19.04
C PRO A 166 -17.15 11.52 17.55
N ILE A 167 -18.13 10.70 17.20
CA ILE A 167 -18.48 10.34 15.82
C ILE A 167 -19.63 11.22 15.34
N LYS A 168 -19.36 12.09 14.37
CA LYS A 168 -20.34 13.02 13.78
C LYS A 168 -21.31 12.32 12.84
N TYR A 169 -20.76 11.54 11.91
CA TYR A 169 -21.51 10.89 10.82
C TYR A 169 -21.67 9.40 11.12
N ALA A 170 -22.69 8.78 10.54
CA ALA A 170 -22.84 7.33 10.65
C ALA A 170 -21.61 6.63 10.03
N PRO A 171 -21.02 5.61 10.69
CA PRO A 171 -19.92 4.84 10.16
C PRO A 171 -20.20 4.31 8.74
N GLY A 172 -19.19 4.27 7.90
CA GLY A 172 -19.28 3.81 6.51
C GLY A 172 -19.85 4.83 5.50
N THR A 173 -20.39 5.98 5.96
CA THR A 173 -21.14 6.88 5.07
C THR A 173 -20.35 8.05 4.52
N LYS A 174 -19.39 8.61 5.28
CA LYS A 174 -18.65 9.81 4.87
C LYS A 174 -17.16 9.61 4.98
N TYR A 175 -16.46 9.90 3.88
CA TYR A 175 -15.01 9.95 3.85
C TYR A 175 -14.50 11.21 4.57
N VAL A 176 -13.66 11.02 5.57
CA VAL A 176 -12.93 12.09 6.28
C VAL A 176 -11.52 11.59 6.55
N TYR A 177 -10.57 12.07 5.74
CA TYR A 177 -9.17 11.69 5.89
C TYR A 177 -8.66 11.99 7.30
N SER A 178 -8.06 11.02 7.98
CA SER A 178 -7.58 11.17 9.36
C SER A 178 -6.45 10.20 9.66
N ASP A 179 -5.38 10.69 10.24
CA ASP A 179 -4.28 9.87 10.72
C ASP A 179 -4.68 9.03 11.94
N ALA A 180 -5.64 9.52 12.74
CA ALA A 180 -6.24 8.75 13.83
C ALA A 180 -6.81 7.40 13.39
N ALA A 181 -7.41 7.34 12.19
CA ALA A 181 -7.93 6.09 11.63
C ALA A 181 -6.81 5.05 11.44
N PHE A 182 -5.65 5.48 10.93
CA PHE A 182 -4.54 4.57 10.68
C PHE A 182 -3.69 4.27 11.92
N TYR A 183 -3.67 5.17 12.91
CA TYR A 183 -3.18 4.82 14.24
C TYR A 183 -4.06 3.72 14.86
N LEU A 184 -5.39 3.83 14.75
CA LEU A 184 -6.31 2.78 15.19
C LEU A 184 -6.08 1.46 14.43
N ALA A 185 -5.87 1.51 13.11
CA ALA A 185 -5.53 0.32 12.32
C ALA A 185 -4.23 -0.35 12.80
N SER A 186 -3.20 0.45 13.15
CA SER A 186 -1.97 -0.05 13.78
C SER A 186 -2.24 -0.78 15.10
N ARG A 187 -3.14 -0.25 15.93
CA ARG A 187 -3.54 -0.87 17.19
C ARG A 187 -4.37 -2.14 16.97
N ILE A 188 -5.23 -2.19 15.93
CA ILE A 188 -5.97 -3.42 15.55
C ILE A 188 -4.99 -4.55 15.23
N VAL A 189 -3.91 -4.28 14.49
CA VAL A 189 -2.87 -5.29 14.24
C VAL A 189 -2.30 -5.81 15.55
N THR A 190 -1.99 -4.92 16.49
CA THR A 190 -1.43 -5.33 17.80
C THR A 190 -2.42 -6.17 18.62
N GLU A 191 -3.70 -5.78 18.69
CA GLU A 191 -4.71 -6.53 19.43
C GLU A 191 -4.96 -7.94 18.85
N LYS A 192 -4.87 -8.06 17.52
CA LYS A 192 -5.07 -9.34 16.84
C LYS A 192 -3.86 -10.28 16.89
N THR A 193 -2.66 -9.75 17.06
CA THR A 193 -1.42 -10.56 16.94
C THR A 193 -0.60 -10.62 18.22
N GLY A 194 -0.77 -9.66 19.12
CA GLY A 194 0.14 -9.42 20.24
C GLY A 194 1.46 -8.73 19.83
N GLU A 195 1.68 -8.49 18.53
CA GLU A 195 2.88 -7.83 17.99
C GLU A 195 2.58 -6.38 17.61
N LYS A 196 3.56 -5.49 17.73
CA LYS A 196 3.43 -4.14 17.20
C LYS A 196 3.48 -4.16 15.67
N LEU A 197 2.80 -3.18 15.04
CA LEU A 197 2.70 -3.10 13.57
C LEU A 197 4.07 -3.13 12.87
N ASP A 198 5.07 -2.47 13.40
CA ASP A 198 6.42 -2.45 12.82
C ASP A 198 7.10 -3.83 12.87
N ASP A 199 7.04 -4.52 14.01
CA ASP A 199 7.59 -5.88 14.15
C ASP A 199 6.86 -6.84 13.19
N PHE A 200 5.52 -6.73 13.11
CA PHE A 200 4.71 -7.51 12.18
C PHE A 200 5.10 -7.25 10.72
N LEU A 201 5.20 -5.99 10.31
CA LEU A 201 5.58 -5.62 8.94
C LEU A 201 7.03 -6.00 8.61
N ILE A 202 7.95 -5.91 9.56
CA ILE A 202 9.33 -6.38 9.36
C ILE A 202 9.33 -7.87 9.04
N ARG A 203 8.61 -8.67 9.81
CA ARG A 203 8.55 -10.12 9.63
C ARG A 203 7.83 -10.54 8.34
N GLU A 204 6.71 -9.90 8.03
CA GLU A 204 5.82 -10.35 6.95
C GLU A 204 6.12 -9.71 5.59
N ILE A 205 6.70 -8.51 5.57
CA ILE A 205 6.92 -7.75 4.35
C ILE A 205 8.39 -7.38 4.17
N ALA A 206 9.01 -6.68 5.13
CA ALA A 206 10.35 -6.15 4.93
C ALA A 206 11.39 -7.26 4.73
N ASN A 207 11.37 -8.31 5.56
CA ASN A 207 12.27 -9.44 5.42
C ASN A 207 12.05 -10.24 4.13
N PRO A 208 10.82 -10.66 3.77
CA PRO A 208 10.57 -11.35 2.50
C PRO A 208 10.95 -10.54 1.26
N LEU A 209 10.67 -9.25 1.25
CA LEU A 209 11.02 -8.35 0.14
C LEU A 209 12.47 -7.86 0.20
N LYS A 210 13.23 -8.27 1.21
CA LYS A 210 14.64 -7.89 1.41
C LYS A 210 14.80 -6.37 1.41
N PHE A 211 14.02 -5.70 2.28
CA PHE A 211 14.15 -4.25 2.47
C PHE A 211 15.53 -3.94 3.08
N SER A 212 16.13 -2.86 2.61
CA SER A 212 17.43 -2.44 3.09
C SER A 212 17.38 -1.82 4.49
N GLU A 213 16.32 -1.07 4.76
CA GLU A 213 16.10 -0.35 6.01
C GLU A 213 14.60 -0.26 6.30
N PHE A 214 14.26 -0.19 7.59
CA PHE A 214 12.87 -0.05 8.04
C PHE A 214 12.84 0.61 9.42
N ALA A 215 12.16 1.75 9.53
CA ALA A 215 11.90 2.39 10.81
C ALA A 215 10.52 3.04 10.83
N PHE A 216 9.86 3.04 11.99
CA PHE A 216 8.55 3.63 12.15
C PHE A 216 8.52 4.62 13.33
N SER A 217 7.97 5.82 13.13
CA SER A 217 7.68 6.76 14.21
C SER A 217 6.59 6.17 15.12
N LYS A 218 6.79 6.33 16.43
CA LYS A 218 5.94 5.75 17.47
C LYS A 218 5.33 6.82 18.35
N CYS A 219 4.14 6.54 18.88
CA CYS A 219 3.57 7.33 19.96
C CYS A 219 4.38 7.17 21.26
N PRO A 220 4.17 7.98 22.31
CA PRO A 220 4.90 7.88 23.57
C PRO A 220 4.83 6.50 24.23
N MET A 221 3.76 5.73 23.98
CA MET A 221 3.59 4.35 24.47
C MET A 221 4.33 3.32 23.62
N GLY A 222 5.05 3.76 22.56
CA GLY A 222 5.86 2.91 21.72
C GLY A 222 5.09 2.11 20.66
N TYR A 223 3.87 2.52 20.30
CA TYR A 223 3.12 1.94 19.17
C TYR A 223 3.35 2.74 17.90
N PRO A 224 3.57 2.09 16.73
CA PRO A 224 3.74 2.77 15.46
C PRO A 224 2.52 3.60 15.08
N MET A 225 2.77 4.74 14.43
CA MET A 225 1.69 5.66 14.01
C MET A 225 0.76 5.06 12.95
N GLY A 226 1.26 4.14 12.11
CA GLY A 226 0.47 3.49 11.06
C GLY A 226 0.07 4.42 9.92
N ALA A 227 -0.09 5.70 10.18
CA ALA A 227 -0.54 6.70 9.23
C ALA A 227 0.61 7.38 8.48
N THR A 228 1.73 7.59 9.17
CA THR A 228 2.90 8.36 8.74
C THR A 228 4.13 7.92 9.51
N GLY A 229 5.29 8.53 9.23
CA GLY A 229 6.51 8.26 9.98
C GLY A 229 7.16 6.91 9.69
N LEU A 230 6.84 6.29 8.55
CA LEU A 230 7.56 5.13 8.02
C LEU A 230 8.74 5.62 7.17
N TYR A 231 9.95 5.17 7.51
CA TYR A 231 11.18 5.51 6.82
C TYR A 231 11.68 4.30 6.02
N LEU A 232 11.75 4.46 4.70
CA LEU A 232 12.19 3.43 3.75
C LEU A 232 13.07 4.04 2.66
N SER A 233 13.81 3.17 1.97
CA SER A 233 14.42 3.54 0.68
C SER A 233 13.36 3.61 -0.42
N THR A 234 13.67 4.33 -1.50
CA THR A 234 12.77 4.44 -2.67
C THR A 234 12.54 3.07 -3.31
N GLU A 235 13.58 2.24 -3.34
CA GLU A 235 13.51 0.88 -3.84
C GLU A 235 12.55 0.02 -3.02
N ASP A 236 12.59 0.15 -1.70
CA ASP A 236 11.73 -0.66 -0.83
C ASP A 236 10.27 -0.26 -0.96
N VAL A 237 9.98 1.04 -1.17
CA VAL A 237 8.64 1.51 -1.52
C VAL A 237 8.19 0.94 -2.88
N ALA A 238 9.06 0.95 -3.90
CA ALA A 238 8.75 0.40 -5.20
C ALA A 238 8.50 -1.12 -5.16
N LYS A 239 9.21 -1.87 -4.31
CA LYS A 239 8.98 -3.31 -4.11
C LYS A 239 7.57 -3.61 -3.58
N LEU A 240 7.02 -2.78 -2.67
CA LEU A 240 5.62 -2.96 -2.24
C LEU A 240 4.67 -2.81 -3.43
N GLY A 241 4.85 -1.78 -4.26
CA GLY A 241 4.05 -1.61 -5.47
C GLY A 241 4.15 -2.82 -6.41
N LYS A 242 5.36 -3.36 -6.59
CA LYS A 242 5.58 -4.57 -7.40
C LYS A 242 4.87 -5.79 -6.80
N LEU A 243 4.87 -5.96 -5.47
CA LEU A 243 4.11 -7.03 -4.78
C LEU A 243 2.62 -6.95 -5.14
N TYR A 244 2.03 -5.76 -5.10
CA TYR A 244 0.62 -5.56 -5.47
C TYR A 244 0.35 -5.89 -6.94
N LEU A 245 1.28 -5.52 -7.85
CA LEU A 245 1.16 -5.81 -9.28
C LEU A 245 1.34 -7.31 -9.61
N GLN A 246 1.97 -8.06 -8.74
CA GLN A 246 2.13 -9.52 -8.83
C GLN A 246 1.05 -10.29 -8.07
N ASP A 247 -0.11 -9.68 -7.83
CA ASP A 247 -1.22 -10.28 -7.08
C ASP A 247 -0.78 -10.84 -5.71
N GLY A 248 0.18 -10.18 -5.06
CA GLY A 248 0.68 -10.53 -3.74
C GLY A 248 1.70 -11.67 -3.69
N GLU A 249 2.18 -12.14 -4.83
CA GLU A 249 3.24 -13.14 -4.93
C GLU A 249 4.63 -12.49 -4.98
N TRP A 250 5.59 -13.03 -4.25
CA TRP A 250 6.99 -12.61 -4.26
C TRP A 250 7.94 -13.81 -4.22
N GLU A 251 8.81 -13.93 -5.22
CA GLU A 251 9.77 -15.05 -5.36
C GLU A 251 9.10 -16.43 -5.16
N GLY A 252 7.92 -16.63 -5.76
CA GLY A 252 7.15 -17.88 -5.70
C GLY A 252 6.39 -18.10 -4.38
N LYS A 253 6.38 -17.12 -3.47
CA LYS A 253 5.66 -17.20 -2.20
C LYS A 253 4.49 -16.21 -2.19
N GLN A 254 3.29 -16.69 -1.90
CA GLN A 254 2.12 -15.84 -1.71
C GLN A 254 2.21 -15.16 -0.33
N LEU A 255 2.43 -13.84 -0.31
CA LEU A 255 2.50 -13.02 0.91
C LEU A 255 1.15 -12.38 1.24
N LEU A 256 0.34 -12.09 0.22
CA LEU A 256 -0.96 -11.45 0.33
C LEU A 256 -1.87 -12.05 -0.75
N SER A 257 -3.13 -12.38 -0.44
CA SER A 257 -3.98 -13.08 -1.40
C SER A 257 -4.36 -12.20 -2.61
N LYS A 258 -4.52 -12.84 -3.78
CA LYS A 258 -5.08 -12.19 -4.98
C LYS A 258 -6.44 -11.55 -4.70
N LYS A 259 -7.25 -12.18 -3.85
CA LYS A 259 -8.57 -11.68 -3.44
C LYS A 259 -8.44 -10.35 -2.71
N PHE A 260 -7.54 -10.26 -1.73
CA PHE A 260 -7.32 -9.01 -0.99
C PHE A 260 -6.75 -7.92 -1.88
N ILE A 261 -5.75 -8.23 -2.71
CA ILE A 261 -5.15 -7.28 -3.68
C ILE A 261 -6.23 -6.71 -4.61
N LYS A 262 -7.07 -7.59 -5.20
CA LYS A 262 -8.19 -7.14 -6.04
C LYS A 262 -9.12 -6.21 -5.27
N ASN A 263 -9.47 -6.57 -4.05
CA ASN A 263 -10.34 -5.78 -3.18
C ASN A 263 -9.73 -4.40 -2.85
N ALA A 264 -8.42 -4.35 -2.60
CA ALA A 264 -7.69 -3.11 -2.31
C ALA A 264 -7.72 -2.14 -3.51
N PHE A 265 -7.57 -2.63 -4.74
CA PHE A 265 -7.70 -1.80 -5.94
C PHE A 265 -9.15 -1.36 -6.19
N ASP A 266 -10.11 -2.28 -6.08
CA ASP A 266 -11.53 -2.01 -6.39
C ASP A 266 -12.14 -1.01 -5.40
N ASN A 267 -11.83 -1.13 -4.11
CA ASN A 267 -12.36 -0.27 -3.04
C ASN A 267 -11.41 0.86 -2.64
N GLN A 268 -10.31 1.03 -3.37
CA GLN A 268 -9.32 2.08 -3.15
C GLN A 268 -8.80 2.11 -1.70
N PHE A 269 -8.39 0.96 -1.18
CA PHE A 269 -7.75 0.89 0.14
C PHE A 269 -6.37 1.57 0.08
N GLU A 270 -6.36 2.89 0.28
CA GLU A 270 -5.18 3.76 0.15
C GLU A 270 -4.51 3.77 -1.25
N LEU A 271 -5.23 3.32 -2.27
CA LEU A 271 -4.83 3.31 -3.68
C LEU A 271 -5.79 4.15 -4.49
N TYR A 272 -5.30 5.20 -5.11
CA TYR A 272 -6.11 6.14 -5.89
C TYR A 272 -5.89 5.94 -7.38
N ARG A 273 -6.95 5.91 -8.18
CA ARG A 273 -6.83 5.84 -9.65
C ARG A 273 -6.20 7.10 -10.20
N MET A 274 -5.35 6.94 -11.21
CA MET A 274 -4.87 8.08 -11.97
C MET A 274 -5.94 8.55 -12.96
N ASN A 275 -6.08 9.88 -13.07
CA ASN A 275 -7.01 10.47 -14.02
C ASN A 275 -6.61 10.09 -15.45
N GLY A 276 -7.55 9.54 -16.23
CA GLY A 276 -7.35 9.16 -17.63
C GLY A 276 -6.62 7.83 -17.85
N ALA A 277 -6.33 7.05 -16.80
CA ALA A 277 -5.66 5.75 -16.89
C ALA A 277 -6.30 4.72 -15.94
N GLU A 278 -7.19 3.88 -16.47
CA GLU A 278 -7.99 2.94 -15.66
C GLU A 278 -7.15 1.91 -14.89
N ASP A 279 -6.04 1.48 -15.46
CA ASP A 279 -5.14 0.48 -14.86
C ASP A 279 -4.01 1.08 -14.01
N ALA A 280 -3.92 2.42 -13.95
CA ALA A 280 -2.89 3.11 -13.19
C ALA A 280 -3.42 3.62 -11.85
N PHE A 281 -2.66 3.33 -10.79
CA PHE A 281 -2.96 3.69 -9.42
C PHE A 281 -1.78 4.36 -8.76
N TYR A 282 -2.04 5.13 -7.73
CA TYR A 282 -0.98 5.74 -6.94
C TYR A 282 -1.34 5.86 -5.47
N LYS A 283 -0.32 5.97 -4.65
CA LYS A 283 -0.40 6.46 -3.28
C LYS A 283 0.57 7.63 -3.12
N GLY A 284 0.03 8.77 -2.69
CA GLY A 284 0.82 9.96 -2.36
C GLY A 284 1.14 10.05 -0.88
N GLY A 285 2.24 10.71 -0.56
CA GLY A 285 2.60 11.19 0.76
C GLY A 285 2.90 12.68 0.75
N MET A 286 2.88 13.32 1.93
CA MET A 286 3.23 14.74 2.07
C MET A 286 4.59 15.02 1.44
N ASN A 287 4.83 16.25 1.04
CA ASN A 287 6.08 16.73 0.45
C ASN A 287 6.48 16.04 -0.87
N GLY A 288 5.53 15.40 -1.58
CA GLY A 288 5.80 14.83 -2.89
C GLY A 288 6.35 13.40 -2.85
N GLN A 289 6.14 12.67 -1.75
CA GLN A 289 6.35 11.22 -1.76
C GLN A 289 5.31 10.57 -2.67
N PHE A 290 5.73 9.61 -3.47
CA PHE A 290 4.85 9.04 -4.48
C PHE A 290 5.18 7.58 -4.75
N LEU A 291 4.14 6.75 -4.80
CA LEU A 291 4.18 5.38 -5.28
C LEU A 291 3.16 5.24 -6.40
N TYR A 292 3.61 4.81 -7.56
CA TYR A 292 2.81 4.56 -8.76
C TYR A 292 2.83 3.07 -9.09
N MET A 293 1.71 2.57 -9.58
CA MET A 293 1.52 1.21 -10.04
C MET A 293 0.64 1.19 -11.28
N ASN A 294 1.07 0.52 -12.34
CA ASN A 294 0.27 0.30 -13.54
C ASN A 294 0.07 -1.19 -13.74
N ARG A 295 -1.16 -1.64 -13.62
CA ARG A 295 -1.54 -3.06 -13.74
C ARG A 295 -1.42 -3.58 -15.17
N LYS A 296 -1.61 -2.71 -16.17
CA LYS A 296 -1.50 -3.06 -17.59
C LYS A 296 -0.04 -3.33 -17.97
N THR A 297 0.88 -2.45 -17.56
CA THR A 297 2.29 -2.54 -17.93
C THR A 297 3.16 -3.30 -16.94
N GLY A 298 2.64 -3.52 -15.71
CA GLY A 298 3.39 -4.15 -14.63
C GLY A 298 4.46 -3.23 -14.03
N THR A 299 4.35 -1.92 -14.25
CA THR A 299 5.30 -0.92 -13.77
C THR A 299 4.99 -0.50 -12.34
N SER A 300 6.00 -0.56 -11.46
CA SER A 300 6.00 0.09 -10.16
C SER A 300 7.05 1.20 -10.15
N CYS A 301 6.66 2.41 -9.72
CA CYS A 301 7.58 3.53 -9.60
C CYS A 301 7.41 4.22 -8.25
N ALA A 302 8.51 4.45 -7.56
CA ALA A 302 8.52 5.23 -6.32
C ALA A 302 9.41 6.47 -6.45
N ILE A 303 9.02 7.55 -5.78
CA ILE A 303 9.73 8.82 -5.76
C ILE A 303 9.80 9.33 -4.32
N HIS A 304 11.00 9.62 -3.86
CA HIS A 304 11.22 10.41 -2.66
C HIS A 304 11.65 11.83 -3.04
N SER A 305 10.95 12.82 -2.48
CA SER A 305 11.18 14.22 -2.84
C SER A 305 10.79 15.16 -1.71
N PHE A 306 11.06 16.47 -1.90
CA PHE A 306 10.57 17.53 -1.06
C PHE A 306 9.89 18.61 -1.91
N ARG A 307 8.55 18.61 -1.93
CA ARG A 307 7.71 19.59 -2.67
C ARG A 307 7.89 19.53 -4.20
N CYS A 308 8.12 18.33 -4.75
CA CYS A 308 8.19 18.17 -6.20
C CYS A 308 6.79 18.35 -6.83
N ASP A 309 6.76 18.81 -8.09
CA ASP A 309 5.52 18.90 -8.87
C ASP A 309 5.10 17.50 -9.35
N LEU A 310 4.26 16.86 -8.53
CA LEU A 310 3.74 15.53 -8.83
C LEU A 310 2.83 15.49 -10.08
N ASP A 311 2.22 16.60 -10.48
CA ASP A 311 1.29 16.60 -11.61
C ASP A 311 2.04 16.47 -12.94
N LYS A 312 3.24 17.05 -13.05
CA LYS A 312 4.12 16.81 -14.21
C LYS A 312 4.58 15.36 -14.27
N LEU A 313 5.01 14.79 -13.14
CA LEU A 313 5.45 13.38 -13.07
C LEU A 313 4.31 12.40 -13.40
N LYS A 314 3.12 12.65 -12.87
CA LYS A 314 1.91 11.87 -13.19
C LYS A 314 1.56 11.93 -14.67
N ARG A 315 1.62 13.12 -15.27
CA ARG A 315 1.37 13.30 -16.70
C ARG A 315 2.37 12.51 -17.52
N PHE A 316 3.66 12.63 -17.22
CA PHE A 316 4.70 11.87 -17.90
C PHE A 316 4.45 10.36 -17.83
N LEU A 317 4.12 9.82 -16.62
CA LEU A 317 3.82 8.39 -16.47
C LEU A 317 2.59 7.97 -17.29
N SER A 318 1.53 8.80 -17.33
CA SER A 318 0.33 8.48 -18.11
C SER A 318 0.56 8.52 -19.63
N GLU A 319 1.54 9.29 -20.11
CA GLU A 319 1.89 9.42 -21.53
C GLU A 319 2.92 8.38 -22.01
N HIS A 320 3.79 7.89 -21.13
CA HIS A 320 4.95 7.06 -21.50
C HIS A 320 4.92 5.65 -20.93
N ASP A 321 4.08 5.36 -19.94
CA ASP A 321 3.88 4.00 -19.40
C ASP A 321 2.55 3.41 -19.88
N ILE A 322 2.48 3.15 -21.18
CA ILE A 322 1.28 2.71 -21.92
C ILE A 322 1.36 1.23 -22.37
#